data_9d6c4f11b028d965d72efe29e87ca447
#
_entry.id   9d6c4f11b028d965d72efe29e87ca447
#
_cell.length_a   1.000
_cell.length_b   1.000
_cell.length_c   1.000
_cell.angle_alpha   90.00
_cell.angle_beta   90.00
_cell.angle_gamma   90.00
#
_symmetry.space_group_name_H-M   'P 1'
#
loop_
_entity.id
_entity.type
_entity.pdbx_description
1 polymer ?
#
loop_
_entity_poly.entity_id
_entity_poly.type
_entity_poly.pdbx_seq_one_letter_code
_entity_poly.pdbx_strand_id
1 'polypeptide(L)'
;MDINKYLGENTEKENTPPPPPSKWDEVVVPKASYLLTGDVGTGKSAVAYFILERYSEKYGLRPAVVGLPRSKRDLLPDNFKFLEDIMEIASTENSIVFIDEADIQLPLDSNKDKEAVINFLSLPRQRKQIFILAYHFPRLVKGTYLPFFNAFLFKRPPYLLEFAAKKDSGEMKGMMIKAGERFDEMPSEDEVLKNTYVVAPRIRWQGLLQNDLPSFWSQDLSEIWAGTSVEAPQQGEAQVEQLKLSPEGLRKKMKDQGLEDPYWLNVSELQQKCREAGLSTMGNKDDLVLRLFSSLN
;
A
#
# COMPACT_ATOMS: atom_id res chain seq x y z
N MET A 1 -8.17 60.76 -29.23
CA MET A 1 -8.76 59.51 -29.79
C MET A 1 -7.75 58.42 -29.59
N ASP A 2 -8.06 57.55 -28.68
CA ASP A 2 -7.12 56.53 -28.21
C ASP A 2 -7.34 55.26 -29.01
N ILE A 3 -6.37 54.92 -29.89
CA ILE A 3 -6.43 53.84 -30.88
C ILE A 3 -6.22 52.45 -30.25
N ASN A 4 -5.86 52.40 -28.97
CA ASN A 4 -5.58 51.16 -28.26
C ASN A 4 -6.83 50.39 -27.76
N LYS A 5 -8.03 50.84 -28.09
CA LYS A 5 -9.30 50.25 -27.62
C LYS A 5 -9.87 49.18 -28.56
N TYR A 6 -9.19 48.85 -29.65
CA TYR A 6 -9.67 47.90 -30.68
C TYR A 6 -8.74 46.74 -31.01
N LEU A 7 -7.64 46.55 -30.27
CA LEU A 7 -6.87 45.32 -30.37
C LEU A 7 -7.39 44.35 -29.31
N GLY A 8 -8.52 43.75 -29.59
CA GLY A 8 -8.94 42.55 -28.88
C GLY A 8 -7.88 41.46 -29.05
N GLU A 9 -7.22 41.10 -27.96
CA GLU A 9 -6.42 39.88 -27.92
C GLU A 9 -7.36 38.69 -28.11
N ASN A 10 -7.55 38.31 -29.37
CA ASN A 10 -7.98 36.98 -29.74
C ASN A 10 -6.83 36.05 -29.42
N THR A 11 -6.72 35.61 -28.20
CA THR A 11 -6.05 34.36 -27.88
C THR A 11 -6.89 33.24 -28.49
N GLU A 12 -6.67 32.98 -29.77
CA GLU A 12 -7.04 31.71 -30.38
C GLU A 12 -6.36 30.64 -29.55
N LYS A 13 -7.15 29.99 -28.66
CA LYS A 13 -6.75 28.72 -28.11
C LYS A 13 -6.50 27.83 -29.32
N GLU A 14 -5.23 27.62 -29.64
CA GLU A 14 -4.81 26.65 -30.64
C GLU A 14 -5.61 25.37 -30.36
N ASN A 15 -6.45 25.01 -31.33
CA ASN A 15 -7.17 23.74 -31.37
C ASN A 15 -6.15 22.63 -31.71
N THR A 16 -5.17 22.47 -30.87
CA THR A 16 -4.29 21.29 -30.91
C THR A 16 -5.18 20.07 -30.59
N PRO A 17 -5.29 19.12 -31.51
CA PRO A 17 -6.05 17.93 -31.23
C PRO A 17 -5.54 17.29 -29.94
N PRO A 18 -6.42 16.78 -29.05
CA PRO A 18 -6.00 16.16 -27.81
C PRO A 18 -4.94 15.07 -28.13
N PRO A 19 -3.88 14.98 -27.36
CA PRO A 19 -2.86 13.96 -27.57
C PRO A 19 -3.51 12.58 -27.60
N PRO A 20 -2.98 11.65 -28.42
CA PRO A 20 -3.54 10.31 -28.50
C PRO A 20 -3.61 9.69 -27.11
N PRO A 21 -4.66 8.91 -26.79
CA PRO A 21 -4.84 8.32 -25.49
C PRO A 21 -3.61 7.50 -25.12
N SER A 22 -3.03 7.77 -23.96
CA SER A 22 -1.90 6.99 -23.48
C SER A 22 -2.38 5.59 -23.08
N LYS A 23 -1.49 4.60 -23.11
CA LYS A 23 -1.84 3.24 -22.67
C LYS A 23 -2.36 3.18 -21.24
N TRP A 24 -1.93 4.11 -20.40
CA TRP A 24 -2.50 4.32 -19.07
C TRP A 24 -4.02 4.53 -19.10
N ASP A 25 -4.54 5.20 -20.12
CA ASP A 25 -5.99 5.51 -20.26
C ASP A 25 -6.83 4.28 -20.58
N GLU A 26 -6.22 3.23 -21.13
CA GLU A 26 -6.86 1.92 -21.31
C GLU A 26 -6.77 1.06 -20.04
N VAL A 27 -5.70 1.21 -19.28
CA VAL A 27 -5.43 0.45 -18.06
C VAL A 27 -6.26 0.97 -16.90
N VAL A 28 -6.21 2.30 -16.66
CA VAL A 28 -6.89 2.92 -15.52
C VAL A 28 -8.30 3.33 -15.93
N VAL A 29 -9.27 2.58 -15.43
CA VAL A 29 -10.69 2.76 -15.73
C VAL A 29 -11.50 2.94 -14.45
N PRO A 30 -12.67 3.62 -14.50
CA PRO A 30 -13.56 3.75 -13.35
C PRO A 30 -14.05 2.40 -12.82
N LYS A 31 -14.41 2.37 -11.55
CA LYS A 31 -14.98 1.19 -10.86
C LYS A 31 -14.05 -0.02 -10.86
N ALA A 32 -12.78 0.22 -10.59
CA ALA A 32 -11.71 -0.75 -10.72
C ALA A 32 -10.81 -0.80 -9.48
N SER A 33 -10.14 -1.93 -9.28
CA SER A 33 -9.09 -2.10 -8.28
C SER A 33 -7.76 -2.44 -8.93
N TYR A 34 -6.69 -1.89 -8.40
CA TYR A 34 -5.31 -2.07 -8.85
C TYR A 34 -4.45 -2.55 -7.70
N LEU A 35 -3.68 -3.59 -7.93
CA LEU A 35 -2.65 -4.03 -7.01
C LEU A 35 -1.33 -3.40 -7.42
N LEU A 36 -0.74 -2.62 -6.54
CA LEU A 36 0.56 -2.00 -6.73
C LEU A 36 1.58 -2.69 -5.82
N THR A 37 2.72 -3.09 -6.36
CA THR A 37 3.77 -3.75 -5.58
C THR A 37 5.16 -3.43 -6.11
N GLY A 38 6.18 -3.67 -5.31
CA GLY A 38 7.59 -3.42 -5.60
C GLY A 38 8.39 -3.28 -4.32
N ASP A 39 9.71 -3.20 -4.44
CA ASP A 39 10.59 -3.03 -3.29
C ASP A 39 10.45 -1.66 -2.63
N VAL A 40 11.01 -1.51 -1.44
CA VAL A 40 11.07 -0.21 -0.73
C VAL A 40 11.89 0.79 -1.56
N GLY A 41 11.42 2.04 -1.62
CA GLY A 41 12.12 3.11 -2.35
C GLY A 41 12.01 3.05 -3.88
N THR A 42 11.26 2.11 -4.46
CA THR A 42 11.13 1.97 -5.92
C THR A 42 10.07 2.88 -6.56
N GLY A 43 9.43 3.76 -5.79
CA GLY A 43 8.46 4.74 -6.28
C GLY A 43 7.01 4.26 -6.35
N LYS A 44 6.59 3.30 -5.52
CA LYS A 44 5.18 2.88 -5.41
C LYS A 44 4.24 4.05 -5.14
N SER A 45 4.51 4.82 -4.09
CA SER A 45 3.66 5.95 -3.73
C SER A 45 3.64 7.03 -4.81
N ALA A 46 4.78 7.25 -5.51
CA ALA A 46 4.84 8.20 -6.63
C ALA A 46 3.88 7.82 -7.76
N VAL A 47 3.88 6.56 -8.20
CA VAL A 47 2.95 6.11 -9.26
C VAL A 47 1.49 6.10 -8.77
N ALA A 48 1.24 5.79 -7.50
CA ALA A 48 -0.10 5.89 -6.94
C ALA A 48 -0.62 7.33 -6.98
N TYR A 49 0.17 8.30 -6.51
CA TYR A 49 -0.19 9.72 -6.56
C TYR A 49 -0.29 10.26 -7.99
N PHE A 50 0.56 9.83 -8.90
CA PHE A 50 0.40 10.13 -10.34
C PHE A 50 -0.97 9.67 -10.87
N ILE A 51 -1.39 8.46 -10.52
CA ILE A 51 -2.71 7.95 -10.93
C ILE A 51 -3.82 8.74 -10.23
N LEU A 52 -3.69 9.07 -8.94
CA LEU A 52 -4.67 9.88 -8.23
C LEU A 52 -4.86 11.25 -8.89
N GLU A 53 -3.79 11.98 -9.14
CA GLU A 53 -3.84 13.30 -9.76
C GLU A 53 -4.49 13.24 -11.13
N ARG A 54 -3.94 12.44 -12.04
CA ARG A 54 -4.38 12.36 -13.43
C ARG A 54 -5.82 11.88 -13.58
N TYR A 55 -6.22 10.87 -12.83
CA TYR A 55 -7.51 10.22 -13.03
C TYR A 55 -8.62 10.76 -12.13
N SER A 56 -8.29 11.46 -11.05
CA SER A 56 -9.29 12.24 -10.32
C SER A 56 -9.88 13.34 -11.20
N GLU A 57 -9.03 14.08 -11.91
CA GLU A 57 -9.46 15.11 -12.85
C GLU A 57 -10.21 14.50 -14.04
N LYS A 58 -9.61 13.49 -14.70
CA LYS A 58 -10.18 12.85 -15.89
C LYS A 58 -11.58 12.30 -15.68
N TYR A 59 -11.84 11.71 -14.50
CA TYR A 59 -13.11 11.02 -14.21
C TYR A 59 -14.02 11.80 -13.25
N GLY A 60 -13.62 12.99 -12.82
CA GLY A 60 -14.37 13.78 -11.82
C GLY A 60 -14.48 13.06 -10.48
N LEU A 61 -13.43 12.32 -10.08
CA LEU A 61 -13.39 11.56 -8.83
C LEU A 61 -12.64 12.36 -7.76
N ARG A 62 -13.07 12.23 -6.51
CA ARG A 62 -12.36 12.84 -5.39
C ARG A 62 -11.15 11.98 -4.99
N PRO A 63 -9.91 12.51 -4.98
CA PRO A 63 -8.77 11.77 -4.51
C PRO A 63 -8.85 11.58 -2.99
N ALA A 64 -8.48 10.38 -2.52
CA ALA A 64 -8.47 10.03 -1.11
C ALA A 64 -7.26 9.16 -0.76
N VAL A 65 -6.73 9.32 0.44
CA VAL A 65 -5.59 8.55 0.95
C VAL A 65 -5.96 7.98 2.32
N VAL A 66 -5.64 6.72 2.55
CA VAL A 66 -5.89 6.03 3.80
C VAL A 66 -4.61 5.98 4.62
N GLY A 67 -4.72 6.28 5.92
CA GLY A 67 -3.65 6.09 6.89
C GLY A 67 -2.49 7.09 6.78
N LEU A 68 -2.64 8.19 6.03
CA LEU A 68 -1.60 9.22 5.96
C LEU A 68 -1.45 9.94 7.31
N PRO A 69 -0.22 10.03 7.87
CA PRO A 69 0.03 10.75 9.11
C PRO A 69 -0.46 12.20 9.05
N ARG A 70 -1.09 12.70 10.14
CA ARG A 70 -1.66 14.05 10.17
C ARG A 70 -0.64 15.12 9.87
N SER A 71 0.58 14.97 10.38
CA SER A 71 1.71 15.89 10.15
C SER A 71 2.18 15.99 8.70
N LYS A 72 1.73 15.08 7.82
CA LYS A 72 2.11 15.03 6.40
C LYS A 72 0.96 15.40 5.44
N ARG A 73 -0.23 15.72 5.98
CA ARG A 73 -1.42 16.01 5.15
C ARG A 73 -1.27 17.31 4.37
N ASP A 74 -0.56 18.29 4.93
CA ASP A 74 -0.29 19.57 4.28
C ASP A 74 0.65 19.44 3.05
N LEU A 75 1.27 18.29 2.84
CA LEU A 75 2.06 18.00 1.65
C LEU A 75 1.22 17.65 0.42
N LEU A 76 -0.06 17.36 0.62
CA LEU A 76 -1.01 17.02 -0.44
C LEU A 76 -1.94 18.19 -0.74
N PRO A 77 -2.44 18.32 -1.98
CA PRO A 77 -3.41 19.36 -2.33
C PRO A 77 -4.68 19.31 -1.48
N ASP A 78 -5.31 20.47 -1.25
CA ASP A 78 -6.50 20.64 -0.40
C ASP A 78 -7.72 19.81 -0.83
N ASN A 79 -7.78 19.38 -2.08
CA ASN A 79 -8.87 18.57 -2.60
C ASN A 79 -8.77 17.09 -2.21
N PHE A 80 -7.67 16.65 -1.57
CA PHE A 80 -7.52 15.30 -1.09
C PHE A 80 -8.36 15.06 0.17
N LYS A 81 -9.02 13.92 0.22
CA LYS A 81 -9.68 13.42 1.42
C LYS A 81 -8.75 12.50 2.17
N PHE A 82 -8.64 12.69 3.48
CA PHE A 82 -7.86 11.83 4.36
C PHE A 82 -8.80 10.90 5.11
N LEU A 83 -8.52 9.61 5.07
CA LEU A 83 -9.26 8.56 5.77
C LEU A 83 -8.32 7.96 6.82
N GLU A 84 -8.81 7.81 8.04
CA GLU A 84 -7.98 7.27 9.14
C GLU A 84 -7.77 5.76 8.97
N ASP A 85 -8.79 5.06 8.47
CA ASP A 85 -8.72 3.62 8.22
C ASP A 85 -9.56 3.18 6.99
N ILE A 86 -9.43 1.90 6.63
CA ILE A 86 -10.13 1.32 5.49
C ILE A 86 -11.65 1.23 5.66
N MET A 87 -12.17 1.26 6.89
CA MET A 87 -13.61 1.18 7.14
C MET A 87 -14.32 2.45 6.67
N GLU A 88 -13.63 3.59 6.72
CA GLU A 88 -14.16 4.86 6.25
C GLU A 88 -14.35 4.89 4.72
N ILE A 89 -13.67 4.03 3.97
CA ILE A 89 -13.83 3.92 2.51
C ILE A 89 -15.27 3.59 2.15
N ALA A 90 -15.93 2.76 2.95
CA ALA A 90 -17.33 2.38 2.72
C ALA A 90 -18.30 3.57 2.80
N SER A 91 -17.90 4.67 3.46
CA SER A 91 -18.68 5.91 3.54
C SER A 91 -18.42 6.88 2.37
N THR A 92 -17.47 6.56 1.49
CA THR A 92 -17.11 7.42 0.35
C THR A 92 -17.71 6.91 -0.96
N GLU A 93 -17.97 7.84 -1.87
CA GLU A 93 -18.44 7.54 -3.23
C GLU A 93 -17.70 8.43 -4.23
N ASN A 94 -17.74 8.07 -5.50
CA ASN A 94 -17.13 8.85 -6.58
C ASN A 94 -15.68 9.29 -6.24
N SER A 95 -14.87 8.34 -5.80
CA SER A 95 -13.52 8.60 -5.32
C SER A 95 -12.48 7.68 -5.94
N ILE A 96 -11.25 8.17 -5.97
CA ILE A 96 -10.07 7.37 -6.25
C ILE A 96 -9.26 7.28 -4.96
N VAL A 97 -9.05 6.08 -4.45
CA VAL A 97 -8.53 5.83 -3.10
C VAL A 97 -7.20 5.13 -3.19
N PHE A 98 -6.19 5.71 -2.59
CA PHE A 98 -4.90 5.08 -2.38
C PHE A 98 -4.81 4.55 -0.95
N ILE A 99 -4.49 3.26 -0.85
CA ILE A 99 -4.28 2.56 0.42
C ILE A 99 -2.80 2.16 0.42
N ASP A 100 -2.00 2.97 1.12
CA ASP A 100 -0.60 2.63 1.34
C ASP A 100 -0.48 1.58 2.44
N GLU A 101 0.54 0.75 2.37
CA GLU A 101 0.75 -0.36 3.31
C GLU A 101 -0.51 -1.24 3.49
N ALA A 102 -1.17 -1.56 2.36
CA ALA A 102 -2.40 -2.34 2.36
C ALA A 102 -2.22 -3.75 2.94
N ASP A 103 -1.02 -4.28 2.98
CA ASP A 103 -0.66 -5.52 3.66
C ASP A 103 -0.89 -5.47 5.18
N ILE A 104 -0.82 -4.30 5.79
CA ILE A 104 -1.13 -4.08 7.20
C ILE A 104 -2.64 -3.87 7.40
N GLN A 105 -3.24 -3.01 6.57
CA GLN A 105 -4.63 -2.58 6.73
C GLN A 105 -5.64 -3.59 6.20
N LEU A 106 -5.30 -4.34 5.14
CA LEU A 106 -6.14 -5.33 4.49
C LEU A 106 -5.31 -6.60 4.19
N PRO A 107 -5.02 -7.44 5.19
CA PRO A 107 -4.25 -8.66 4.98
C PRO A 107 -5.02 -9.66 4.11
N LEU A 108 -4.55 -9.88 2.88
CA LEU A 108 -5.14 -10.82 1.91
C LEU A 108 -4.61 -12.26 2.05
N ASP A 109 -3.86 -12.55 3.08
CA ASP A 109 -3.32 -13.88 3.40
C ASP A 109 -4.20 -14.68 4.38
N SER A 110 -5.13 -14.00 5.07
CA SER A 110 -6.02 -14.60 6.05
C SER A 110 -7.26 -15.24 5.41
N ASN A 111 -7.69 -16.38 5.96
CA ASN A 111 -8.99 -16.97 5.63
C ASN A 111 -10.10 -16.50 6.59
N LYS A 112 -9.74 -15.79 7.68
CA LYS A 112 -10.68 -15.49 8.76
C LYS A 112 -11.80 -14.56 8.34
N ASP A 113 -11.51 -13.65 7.39
CA ASP A 113 -12.47 -12.62 6.96
C ASP A 113 -12.64 -12.59 5.44
N LYS A 114 -12.61 -13.77 4.80
CA LYS A 114 -12.69 -13.89 3.34
C LYS A 114 -13.88 -13.13 2.75
N GLU A 115 -15.04 -13.22 3.38
CA GLU A 115 -16.25 -12.55 2.93
C GLU A 115 -16.12 -11.03 3.05
N ALA A 116 -15.60 -10.53 4.16
CA ALA A 116 -15.37 -9.10 4.36
C ALA A 116 -14.38 -8.53 3.33
N VAL A 117 -13.31 -9.26 3.03
CA VAL A 117 -12.33 -8.89 1.99
C VAL A 117 -12.97 -8.86 0.60
N ILE A 118 -13.76 -9.87 0.24
CA ILE A 118 -14.48 -9.92 -1.05
C ILE A 118 -15.46 -8.75 -1.15
N ASN A 119 -16.21 -8.48 -0.09
CA ASN A 119 -17.15 -7.37 -0.04
C ASN A 119 -16.41 -6.03 -0.23
N PHE A 120 -15.29 -5.84 0.48
CA PHE A 120 -14.44 -4.65 0.32
C PHE A 120 -13.92 -4.48 -1.11
N LEU A 121 -13.33 -5.52 -1.71
CA LEU A 121 -12.82 -5.48 -3.08
C LEU A 121 -13.93 -5.32 -4.14
N SER A 122 -15.18 -5.49 -3.75
CA SER A 122 -16.35 -5.27 -4.62
C SER A 122 -16.89 -3.84 -4.56
N LEU A 123 -16.53 -3.04 -3.55
CA LEU A 123 -16.99 -1.65 -3.36
C LEU A 123 -16.76 -0.73 -4.56
N PRO A 124 -15.60 -0.79 -5.27
CA PRO A 124 -15.36 0.09 -6.41
C PRO A 124 -16.46 0.08 -7.45
N ARG A 125 -17.01 -1.11 -7.73
CA ARG A 125 -18.11 -1.27 -8.72
C ARG A 125 -19.41 -0.66 -8.24
N GLN A 126 -19.70 -0.79 -6.94
CA GLN A 126 -20.97 -0.34 -6.35
C GLN A 126 -20.97 1.18 -6.12
N ARG A 127 -19.83 1.76 -5.73
CA ARG A 127 -19.70 3.15 -5.29
C ARG A 127 -18.99 4.07 -6.27
N LYS A 128 -18.76 3.61 -7.51
CA LYS A 128 -18.03 4.36 -8.54
C LYS A 128 -16.64 4.80 -8.08
N GLN A 129 -15.90 3.89 -7.45
CA GLN A 129 -14.57 4.16 -6.93
C GLN A 129 -13.48 3.54 -7.79
N ILE A 130 -12.27 4.01 -7.60
CA ILE A 130 -11.03 3.36 -8.05
C ILE A 130 -10.21 3.09 -6.80
N PHE A 131 -9.72 1.86 -6.62
CA PHE A 131 -8.82 1.50 -5.53
C PHE A 131 -7.43 1.23 -6.07
N ILE A 132 -6.41 1.78 -5.41
CA ILE A 132 -5.00 1.46 -5.60
C ILE A 132 -4.49 0.95 -4.26
N LEU A 133 -4.15 -0.34 -4.21
CA LEU A 133 -3.69 -1.01 -3.00
C LEU A 133 -2.20 -1.30 -3.14
N ALA A 134 -1.36 -0.64 -2.33
CA ALA A 134 0.07 -0.90 -2.31
C ALA A 134 0.42 -1.99 -1.31
N TYR A 135 1.09 -3.03 -1.80
CA TYR A 135 1.58 -4.17 -1.03
C TYR A 135 3.10 -4.24 -1.13
N HIS A 136 3.77 -4.32 0.02
CA HIS A 136 5.21 -4.60 0.04
C HIS A 136 5.49 -6.06 -0.27
N PHE A 137 4.62 -6.95 0.20
CA PHE A 137 4.77 -8.39 0.05
C PHE A 137 3.63 -8.99 -0.78
N PRO A 138 3.73 -8.99 -2.12
CA PRO A 138 2.68 -9.52 -2.98
C PRO A 138 2.39 -11.02 -2.74
N ARG A 139 3.31 -11.75 -2.11
CA ARG A 139 3.09 -13.13 -1.65
C ARG A 139 1.94 -13.27 -0.64
N LEU A 140 1.58 -12.17 0.03
CA LEU A 140 0.45 -12.15 0.97
C LEU A 140 -0.90 -12.07 0.24
N VAL A 141 -0.90 -11.84 -1.08
CA VAL A 141 -2.12 -11.81 -1.88
C VAL A 141 -2.44 -13.21 -2.39
N LYS A 142 -3.44 -13.86 -1.80
CA LYS A 142 -3.89 -15.18 -2.25
C LYS A 142 -4.45 -15.13 -3.67
N GLY A 143 -4.20 -16.19 -4.44
CA GLY A 143 -4.72 -16.35 -5.79
C GLY A 143 -6.23 -16.14 -5.91
N THR A 144 -6.99 -16.45 -4.86
CA THR A 144 -8.44 -16.24 -4.77
C THR A 144 -8.86 -14.77 -4.95
N TYR A 145 -7.99 -13.81 -4.60
CA TYR A 145 -8.30 -12.38 -4.70
C TYR A 145 -7.82 -11.74 -6.00
N LEU A 146 -6.93 -12.41 -6.76
CA LEU A 146 -6.41 -11.86 -8.01
C LEU A 146 -7.50 -11.46 -9.02
N PRO A 147 -8.61 -12.19 -9.17
CA PRO A 147 -9.68 -11.83 -10.11
C PRO A 147 -10.40 -10.52 -9.79
N PHE A 148 -10.25 -9.97 -8.58
CA PHE A 148 -10.85 -8.69 -8.21
C PHE A 148 -10.06 -7.49 -8.74
N PHE A 149 -8.80 -7.69 -9.11
CA PHE A 149 -7.95 -6.62 -9.65
C PHE A 149 -8.10 -6.51 -11.16
N ASN A 150 -8.17 -5.27 -11.63
CA ASN A 150 -8.23 -4.95 -13.05
C ASN A 150 -6.86 -5.00 -13.71
N ALA A 151 -5.85 -4.57 -12.97
CA ALA A 151 -4.46 -4.70 -13.36
C ALA A 151 -3.54 -4.79 -12.14
N PHE A 152 -2.34 -5.30 -12.40
CA PHE A 152 -1.23 -5.42 -11.47
C PHE A 152 -0.14 -4.46 -11.91
N LEU A 153 0.28 -3.59 -11.02
CA LEU A 153 1.26 -2.55 -11.24
C LEU A 153 2.52 -2.93 -10.46
N PHE A 154 3.61 -3.15 -11.17
CA PHE A 154 4.87 -3.53 -10.55
C PHE A 154 5.88 -2.40 -10.69
N LYS A 155 6.38 -1.92 -9.57
CA LYS A 155 7.68 -1.27 -9.50
C LYS A 155 8.72 -2.36 -9.35
N ARG A 156 10.02 -2.04 -9.48
CA ARG A 156 11.05 -3.07 -9.42
C ARG A 156 10.82 -3.99 -8.21
N PRO A 157 10.65 -5.30 -8.42
CA PRO A 157 10.47 -6.25 -7.34
C PRO A 157 11.76 -6.42 -6.53
N PRO A 158 11.68 -6.82 -5.24
CA PRO A 158 12.87 -7.11 -4.46
C PRO A 158 13.69 -8.25 -5.07
N TYR A 159 15.01 -8.11 -5.11
CA TYR A 159 15.95 -9.07 -5.71
C TYR A 159 15.92 -10.46 -5.06
N LEU A 160 15.48 -10.55 -3.80
CA LEU A 160 15.41 -11.81 -3.04
C LEU A 160 14.17 -12.67 -3.30
N LEU A 161 13.34 -12.31 -4.29
CA LEU A 161 12.11 -13.06 -4.60
C LEU A 161 12.34 -14.50 -5.02
N GLU A 162 13.48 -14.83 -5.63
CA GLU A 162 13.80 -16.21 -5.97
C GLU A 162 13.87 -17.13 -4.74
N PHE A 163 14.29 -16.60 -3.59
CA PHE A 163 14.39 -17.33 -2.32
C PHE A 163 13.06 -17.39 -1.56
N ALA A 164 12.25 -16.33 -1.61
CA ALA A 164 10.97 -16.25 -0.90
C ALA A 164 9.83 -17.01 -1.61
N ALA A 165 9.99 -17.29 -2.88
CA ALA A 165 8.94 -17.70 -3.80
C ALA A 165 8.46 -19.16 -3.68
N LYS A 166 8.87 -19.93 -2.68
CA LYS A 166 8.40 -21.33 -2.51
C LYS A 166 6.92 -21.45 -2.08
N LYS A 167 6.27 -20.36 -1.68
CA LYS A 167 4.89 -20.39 -1.18
C LYS A 167 3.91 -19.49 -1.95
N ASP A 168 4.37 -18.76 -2.97
CA ASP A 168 3.51 -17.82 -3.71
C ASP A 168 2.61 -18.55 -4.72
N SER A 169 1.45 -17.97 -5.02
CA SER A 169 0.64 -18.42 -6.14
C SER A 169 1.48 -18.36 -7.42
N GLY A 170 1.50 -19.40 -8.21
CA GLY A 170 2.32 -19.49 -9.42
C GLY A 170 2.10 -18.33 -10.40
N GLU A 171 0.88 -17.77 -10.43
CA GLU A 171 0.52 -16.65 -11.30
C GLU A 171 1.19 -15.34 -10.87
N MET A 172 1.12 -14.97 -9.59
CA MET A 172 1.76 -13.75 -9.07
C MET A 172 3.28 -13.83 -9.24
N LYS A 173 3.87 -14.99 -8.91
CA LYS A 173 5.31 -15.23 -9.10
C LYS A 173 5.73 -15.02 -10.55
N GLY A 174 4.99 -15.59 -11.50
CA GLY A 174 5.29 -15.43 -12.93
C GLY A 174 5.25 -13.97 -13.40
N MET A 175 4.29 -13.18 -12.91
CA MET A 175 4.21 -11.75 -13.22
C MET A 175 5.39 -10.97 -12.62
N MET A 176 5.79 -11.29 -11.39
CA MET A 176 6.92 -10.63 -10.71
C MET A 176 8.25 -10.93 -11.36
N ILE A 177 8.51 -12.17 -11.78
CA ILE A 177 9.74 -12.55 -12.50
C ILE A 177 9.82 -11.73 -13.79
N LYS A 178 8.76 -11.69 -14.59
CA LYS A 178 8.72 -10.89 -15.81
C LYS A 178 8.94 -9.42 -15.57
N ALA A 179 8.37 -8.88 -14.49
CA ALA A 179 8.61 -7.49 -14.10
C ALA A 179 10.08 -7.26 -13.77
N GLY A 180 10.71 -8.14 -12.97
CA GLY A 180 12.13 -8.10 -12.64
C GLY A 180 13.01 -8.09 -13.89
N GLU A 181 12.83 -9.04 -14.79
CA GLU A 181 13.55 -9.12 -16.07
C GLU A 181 13.48 -7.79 -16.85
N ARG A 182 12.31 -7.12 -16.89
CA ARG A 182 12.16 -5.85 -17.58
C ARG A 182 12.86 -4.69 -16.90
N PHE A 183 12.90 -4.68 -15.57
CA PHE A 183 13.64 -3.66 -14.82
C PHE A 183 15.15 -3.87 -14.88
N ASP A 184 15.63 -5.11 -14.94
CA ASP A 184 17.05 -5.43 -15.07
C ASP A 184 17.62 -5.03 -16.46
N GLU A 185 16.78 -4.93 -17.49
CA GLU A 185 17.15 -4.42 -18.82
C GLU A 185 17.30 -2.88 -18.86
N MET A 186 16.92 -2.14 -17.81
CA MET A 186 16.94 -0.68 -17.80
C MET A 186 18.35 -0.12 -17.55
N PRO A 187 18.74 0.95 -18.26
CA PRO A 187 20.10 1.46 -18.23
C PRO A 187 20.46 2.24 -16.95
N SER A 188 19.45 2.67 -16.16
CA SER A 188 19.68 3.48 -14.97
C SER A 188 18.56 3.37 -13.95
N GLU A 189 18.85 3.70 -12.69
CA GLU A 189 17.87 3.80 -11.61
C GLU A 189 16.78 4.85 -11.90
N ASP A 190 17.14 5.93 -12.57
CA ASP A 190 16.20 6.96 -13.00
C ASP A 190 15.12 6.39 -13.93
N GLU A 191 15.51 5.54 -14.88
CA GLU A 191 14.57 4.86 -15.77
C GLU A 191 13.69 3.87 -14.99
N VAL A 192 14.27 3.16 -14.02
CA VAL A 192 13.51 2.27 -13.13
C VAL A 192 12.43 3.03 -12.37
N LEU A 193 12.76 4.19 -11.80
CA LEU A 193 11.82 5.02 -11.05
C LEU A 193 10.69 5.60 -11.93
N LYS A 194 11.01 5.94 -13.20
CA LYS A 194 10.04 6.50 -14.16
C LYS A 194 9.15 5.47 -14.83
N ASN A 195 9.39 4.19 -14.63
CA ASN A 195 8.64 3.13 -15.29
C ASN A 195 7.87 2.26 -14.29
N THR A 196 6.75 1.73 -14.77
CA THR A 196 5.91 0.76 -14.06
C THR A 196 5.61 -0.39 -15.02
N TYR A 197 5.95 -1.61 -14.63
CA TYR A 197 5.53 -2.78 -15.40
C TYR A 197 4.08 -3.11 -15.03
N VAL A 198 3.24 -3.19 -16.05
CA VAL A 198 1.79 -3.37 -15.88
C VAL A 198 1.36 -4.68 -16.51
N VAL A 199 0.58 -5.45 -15.78
CA VAL A 199 -0.15 -6.60 -16.29
C VAL A 199 -1.64 -6.30 -16.19
N ALA A 200 -2.33 -6.15 -17.32
CA ALA A 200 -3.74 -5.79 -17.42
C ALA A 200 -4.52 -6.92 -18.13
N PRO A 201 -4.95 -7.97 -17.40
CA PRO A 201 -5.56 -9.17 -17.99
C PRO A 201 -6.85 -8.86 -18.77
N ARG A 202 -7.64 -7.88 -18.32
CA ARG A 202 -8.92 -7.53 -18.95
C ARG A 202 -8.78 -7.02 -20.37
N ILE A 203 -7.69 -6.31 -20.65
CA ILE A 203 -7.37 -5.81 -21.99
C ILE A 203 -6.32 -6.66 -22.69
N ARG A 204 -5.93 -7.80 -22.08
CA ARG A 204 -4.91 -8.74 -22.59
C ARG A 204 -3.59 -8.07 -22.94
N TRP A 205 -3.14 -7.16 -22.07
CA TRP A 205 -1.92 -6.40 -22.29
C TRP A 205 -0.98 -6.48 -21.08
N GLN A 206 0.30 -6.49 -21.37
CA GLN A 206 1.37 -6.35 -20.39
C GLN A 206 2.56 -5.58 -20.99
N GLY A 207 3.25 -4.80 -20.19
CA GLY A 207 4.43 -4.04 -20.62
C GLY A 207 4.79 -2.91 -19.68
N LEU A 208 5.82 -2.16 -20.05
CA LEU A 208 6.27 -0.99 -19.32
C LEU A 208 5.45 0.23 -19.72
N LEU A 209 5.04 1.00 -18.73
CA LEU A 209 4.43 2.31 -18.88
C LEU A 209 5.24 3.33 -18.11
N GLN A 210 5.59 4.40 -18.79
CA GLN A 210 6.23 5.54 -18.15
C GLN A 210 5.22 6.26 -17.25
N ASN A 211 5.64 6.61 -16.04
CA ASN A 211 4.89 7.44 -15.11
C ASN A 211 5.69 8.69 -14.77
N ASP A 212 5.02 9.82 -14.81
CA ASP A 212 5.57 11.08 -14.33
C ASP A 212 5.43 11.16 -12.79
N LEU A 213 6.15 12.09 -12.19
CA LEU A 213 5.87 12.47 -10.80
C LEU A 213 4.61 13.36 -10.78
N PRO A 214 3.75 13.25 -9.77
CA PRO A 214 2.63 14.19 -9.61
C PRO A 214 3.15 15.61 -9.40
N SER A 215 2.37 16.59 -9.80
CA SER A 215 2.76 18.02 -9.78
C SER A 215 3.13 18.54 -8.38
N PHE A 216 2.55 17.94 -7.35
CA PHE A 216 2.78 18.25 -5.94
C PHE A 216 3.87 17.39 -5.27
N TRP A 217 4.61 16.56 -6.04
CA TRP A 217 5.62 15.67 -5.46
C TRP A 217 6.76 16.45 -4.81
N SER A 218 7.14 16.05 -3.61
CA SER A 218 8.24 16.63 -2.85
C SER A 218 9.11 15.54 -2.20
N GLN A 219 10.32 15.91 -1.78
CA GLN A 219 11.19 15.04 -1.00
C GLN A 219 10.50 14.61 0.30
N ASP A 220 9.83 15.55 0.98
CA ASP A 220 9.11 15.27 2.22
C ASP A 220 7.97 14.27 2.03
N LEU A 221 7.37 14.25 0.85
CA LEU A 221 6.34 13.28 0.49
C LEU A 221 6.93 11.90 0.19
N SER A 222 8.15 11.84 -0.36
CA SER A 222 8.86 10.56 -0.56
C SER A 222 9.31 9.91 0.74
N GLU A 223 9.50 10.72 1.78
CA GLU A 223 9.95 10.31 3.11
C GLU A 223 8.81 10.38 4.15
N ILE A 224 7.59 10.06 3.74
CA ILE A 224 6.38 10.22 4.57
C ILE A 224 6.53 9.59 5.96
N TRP A 225 7.17 8.43 6.03
CA TRP A 225 7.39 7.69 7.27
C TRP A 225 8.73 7.99 7.93
N ALA A 226 9.62 8.76 7.29
CA ALA A 226 10.88 9.16 7.89
C ALA A 226 10.61 10.17 9.01
N GLY A 227 11.05 9.86 10.23
CA GLY A 227 10.90 10.74 11.39
C GLY A 227 9.50 10.75 12.03
N THR A 228 8.53 10.05 11.49
CA THR A 228 7.34 9.70 12.24
C THR A 228 7.69 8.53 13.15
N SER A 229 7.87 8.80 14.46
CA SER A 229 7.60 7.75 15.42
C SER A 229 6.19 7.26 15.08
N VAL A 230 6.06 5.99 14.70
CA VAL A 230 4.75 5.36 14.57
C VAL A 230 4.09 5.56 15.93
N GLU A 231 3.20 6.54 16.02
CA GLU A 231 2.30 6.60 17.16
C GLU A 231 1.44 5.34 17.04
N ALA A 232 1.93 4.28 17.65
CA ALA A 232 1.09 3.15 17.94
C ALA A 232 -0.16 3.70 18.64
N PRO A 233 -1.37 3.24 18.28
CA PRO A 233 -2.60 3.71 18.91
C PRO A 233 -2.34 3.73 20.41
N GLN A 234 -2.60 4.88 21.06
CA GLN A 234 -2.29 5.14 22.46
C GLN A 234 -2.91 4.06 23.37
N GLN A 235 -2.21 2.99 23.52
CA GLN A 235 -2.38 2.05 24.60
C GLN A 235 -1.06 2.03 25.38
N GLY A 236 -1.00 2.88 26.41
CA GLY A 236 -0.06 2.82 27.51
C GLY A 236 1.43 2.93 27.12
N GLU A 237 1.99 4.15 27.24
CA GLU A 237 3.43 4.45 27.05
C GLU A 237 4.42 3.56 27.85
N ALA A 238 3.94 2.70 28.75
CA ALA A 238 4.77 1.80 29.55
C ALA A 238 5.22 0.53 28.82
N GLN A 239 4.69 0.19 27.65
CA GLN A 239 4.98 -1.08 26.97
C GLN A 239 6.05 -0.99 25.86
N VAL A 240 6.41 0.21 25.37
CA VAL A 240 7.25 0.37 24.18
C VAL A 240 8.75 0.14 24.46
N GLU A 241 9.21 0.36 25.68
CA GLU A 241 10.62 0.14 26.03
C GLU A 241 10.99 -1.34 26.19
N GLN A 242 9.99 -2.21 26.44
CA GLN A 242 10.20 -3.65 26.60
C GLN A 242 10.27 -4.44 25.28
N LEU A 243 9.78 -3.88 24.17
CA LEU A 243 9.75 -4.52 22.84
C LEU A 243 11.12 -4.68 22.17
N LYS A 244 12.20 -4.18 22.75
CA LYS A 244 13.58 -4.24 22.20
C LYS A 244 14.41 -5.43 22.72
N LEU A 245 13.85 -6.29 23.55
CA LEU A 245 14.59 -7.45 24.01
C LEU A 245 14.55 -8.56 22.96
N SER A 246 15.75 -9.01 22.54
CA SER A 246 15.85 -10.25 21.75
C SER A 246 15.30 -11.44 22.57
N PRO A 247 14.88 -12.55 21.93
CA PRO A 247 14.45 -13.74 22.64
C PRO A 247 15.45 -14.21 23.72
N GLU A 248 16.74 -14.05 23.48
CA GLU A 248 17.80 -14.37 24.44
C GLU A 248 17.85 -13.37 25.60
N GLY A 249 17.68 -12.09 25.31
CA GLY A 249 17.60 -11.03 26.33
C GLY A 249 16.40 -11.21 27.24
N LEU A 250 15.27 -11.63 26.68
CA LEU A 250 14.05 -11.91 27.43
C LEU A 250 14.21 -13.13 28.36
N ARG A 251 14.81 -14.23 27.87
CA ARG A 251 15.15 -15.42 28.67
C ARG A 251 16.05 -15.09 29.83
N LYS A 252 17.11 -14.28 29.58
CA LYS A 252 18.03 -13.85 30.62
C LYS A 252 17.31 -13.06 31.70
N LYS A 253 16.48 -12.10 31.34
CA LYS A 253 15.72 -11.25 32.25
C LYS A 253 14.74 -12.05 33.10
N MET A 254 14.03 -13.02 32.49
CA MET A 254 13.12 -13.91 33.19
C MET A 254 13.86 -14.81 34.21
N LYS A 255 15.00 -15.36 33.81
CA LYS A 255 15.87 -16.16 34.69
C LYS A 255 16.36 -15.36 35.90
N ASP A 256 16.77 -14.11 35.65
CA ASP A 256 17.25 -13.19 36.70
C ASP A 256 16.12 -12.83 37.70
N GLN A 257 14.86 -12.90 37.26
CA GLN A 257 13.68 -12.69 38.10
C GLN A 257 13.13 -13.99 38.71
N GLY A 258 13.77 -15.13 38.48
CA GLY A 258 13.32 -16.41 39.00
C GLY A 258 12.06 -16.96 38.34
N LEU A 259 11.69 -16.47 37.18
CA LEU A 259 10.53 -16.92 36.41
C LEU A 259 10.90 -18.11 35.51
N GLU A 260 9.98 -19.05 35.36
CA GLU A 260 10.15 -20.17 34.43
C GLU A 260 10.23 -19.67 32.97
N ASP A 261 11.14 -20.27 32.18
CA ASP A 261 11.27 -19.96 30.77
C ASP A 261 10.05 -20.43 29.97
N PRO A 262 9.17 -19.55 29.47
CA PRO A 262 7.97 -19.96 28.76
C PRO A 262 8.24 -20.48 27.34
N TYR A 263 9.48 -20.40 26.87
CA TYR A 263 9.84 -20.88 25.53
C TYR A 263 9.80 -22.41 25.39
N TRP A 264 9.72 -23.16 26.48
CA TRP A 264 9.48 -24.59 26.40
C TRP A 264 8.01 -24.93 26.11
N LEU A 265 7.06 -24.03 26.37
CA LEU A 265 5.67 -24.19 25.99
C LEU A 265 5.48 -24.10 24.46
N ASN A 266 4.53 -24.87 23.96
CA ASN A 266 4.10 -24.72 22.57
C ASN A 266 3.17 -23.51 22.40
N VAL A 267 2.88 -23.13 21.14
CA VAL A 267 2.05 -21.95 20.84
C VAL A 267 0.64 -22.06 21.44
N SER A 268 0.05 -23.25 21.44
CA SER A 268 -1.30 -23.47 21.99
C SER A 268 -1.35 -23.28 23.49
N GLU A 269 -0.32 -23.74 24.19
CA GLU A 269 -0.19 -23.57 25.66
C GLU A 269 0.04 -22.10 26.02
N LEU A 270 0.85 -21.38 25.25
CA LEU A 270 1.06 -19.95 25.42
C LEU A 270 -0.22 -19.15 25.18
N GLN A 271 -0.98 -19.50 24.14
CA GLN A 271 -2.28 -18.90 23.86
C GLN A 271 -3.28 -19.14 24.98
N GLN A 272 -3.27 -20.34 25.59
CA GLN A 272 -4.12 -20.62 26.70
C GLN A 272 -3.76 -19.78 27.94
N LYS A 273 -2.47 -19.67 28.26
CA LYS A 273 -1.97 -18.81 29.35
C LYS A 273 -2.29 -17.33 29.12
N CYS A 274 -2.15 -16.84 27.89
CA CYS A 274 -2.57 -15.48 27.54
C CYS A 274 -4.07 -15.27 27.76
N ARG A 275 -4.90 -16.26 27.40
CA ARG A 275 -6.36 -16.19 27.61
C ARG A 275 -6.72 -16.18 29.11
N GLU A 276 -6.07 -17.01 29.89
CA GLU A 276 -6.25 -17.08 31.37
C GLU A 276 -5.83 -15.76 32.03
N ALA A 277 -4.82 -15.09 31.49
CA ALA A 277 -4.34 -13.76 31.93
C ALA A 277 -5.14 -12.59 31.36
N GLY A 278 -6.19 -12.82 30.55
CA GLY A 278 -6.96 -11.75 29.89
C GLY A 278 -6.21 -11.02 28.78
N LEU A 279 -5.14 -11.62 28.23
CA LEU A 279 -4.29 -11.05 27.22
C LEU A 279 -4.67 -11.53 25.81
N SER A 280 -4.30 -10.76 24.78
CA SER A 280 -4.49 -11.16 23.39
C SER A 280 -3.75 -12.47 23.09
N THR A 281 -4.43 -13.40 22.41
CA THR A 281 -3.89 -14.70 22.00
C THR A 281 -3.33 -14.69 20.57
N MET A 282 -3.28 -13.52 19.92
CA MET A 282 -2.78 -13.36 18.54
C MET A 282 -1.26 -13.12 18.54
N GLY A 283 -0.60 -13.58 17.47
CA GLY A 283 0.83 -13.38 17.27
C GLY A 283 1.63 -14.69 17.21
N ASN A 284 2.93 -14.55 16.96
CA ASN A 284 3.87 -15.66 16.96
C ASN A 284 4.28 -16.04 18.41
N LYS A 285 5.15 -17.04 18.56
CA LYS A 285 5.58 -17.53 19.87
C LYS A 285 6.24 -16.43 20.72
N ASP A 286 7.07 -15.61 20.08
CA ASP A 286 7.79 -14.52 20.76
C ASP A 286 6.83 -13.43 21.25
N ASP A 287 5.79 -13.10 20.47
CA ASP A 287 4.74 -12.14 20.85
C ASP A 287 3.96 -12.58 22.08
N LEU A 288 3.62 -13.87 22.14
CA LEU A 288 2.87 -14.43 23.26
C LEU A 288 3.71 -14.45 24.53
N VAL A 289 4.98 -14.85 24.42
CA VAL A 289 5.93 -14.85 25.54
C VAL A 289 6.13 -13.43 26.07
N LEU A 290 6.31 -12.45 25.18
CA LEU A 290 6.50 -11.06 25.56
C LEU A 290 5.30 -10.50 26.33
N ARG A 291 4.08 -10.79 25.87
CA ARG A 291 2.85 -10.35 26.55
C ARG A 291 2.70 -10.97 27.94
N LEU A 292 2.94 -12.27 28.06
CA LEU A 292 2.90 -12.94 29.36
C LEU A 292 3.92 -12.34 30.32
N PHE A 293 5.13 -12.07 29.84
CA PHE A 293 6.16 -11.42 30.67
C PHE A 293 5.75 -9.99 31.08
N SER A 294 5.17 -9.21 30.16
CA SER A 294 4.73 -7.84 30.45
C SER A 294 3.57 -7.78 31.45
N SER A 295 2.77 -8.85 31.55
CA SER A 295 1.66 -8.92 32.52
C SER A 295 2.08 -9.35 33.93
N LEU A 296 3.32 -9.80 34.09
CA LEU A 296 3.87 -10.24 35.38
C LEU A 296 4.67 -9.15 36.11
N ASN A 297 4.93 -8.03 35.40
CA ASN A 297 5.56 -6.81 35.93
C ASN A 297 4.52 -5.69 36.07
#